data_96c8c824ac5bef7fd0c13cd2e46b4c22
#
_entry.id   96c8c824ac5bef7fd0c13cd2e46b4c22
#
_cell.length_a   1.000
_cell.length_b   1.000
_cell.length_c   1.000
_cell.angle_alpha   90.00
_cell.angle_beta   90.00
_cell.angle_gamma   90.00
#
_symmetry.space_group_name_H-M   'P 1'
#
loop_
_entity.id
_entity.type
_entity.pdbx_description
1 polymer ?
#
loop_
_entity_poly.entity_id
_entity_poly.type
_entity_poly.pdbx_seq_one_letter_code
_entity_poly.pdbx_strand_id
1 'polypeptide(L)'
;GDILAGYYAKLLGLPVKHLVVASDKNNVLFDFLTSGTYNRQRPFYQTISPSMDILISSNLERMLYYMSDKDTRLIAMLMNDLNQWGAYEVPEPMLAKIRSLFGTGWADEDQVREMIADCWNKNHYVIDPHTACGYYVMQQMPRDPLTPRVLLSTASPYKFPRVVNESLGLDAS
;
A
#
# COMPACT_ATOMS: atom_id res chain seq x y z
N GLY A 1 -5.26 -0.42 5.62
CA GLY A 1 -6.72 -0.22 5.82
C GLY A 1 -7.44 -0.12 4.50
N ASP A 2 -7.04 0.77 3.62
CA ASP A 2 -7.74 1.07 2.36
C ASP A 2 -7.83 -0.14 1.43
N ILE A 3 -6.73 -0.87 1.29
CA ILE A 3 -6.73 -2.06 0.44
C ILE A 3 -7.59 -3.20 1.03
N LEU A 4 -7.68 -3.30 2.36
CA LEU A 4 -8.60 -4.22 3.02
C LEU A 4 -10.05 -3.83 2.77
N ALA A 5 -10.37 -2.53 2.76
CA ALA A 5 -11.70 -2.05 2.38
C ALA A 5 -12.04 -2.42 0.92
N GLY A 6 -11.08 -2.30 -0.01
CA GLY A 6 -11.22 -2.77 -1.38
C GLY A 6 -11.48 -4.28 -1.47
N TYR A 7 -10.83 -5.06 -0.63
CA TYR A 7 -11.08 -6.50 -0.52
C TYR A 7 -12.50 -6.81 -0.02
N TYR A 8 -12.97 -6.10 1.00
CA TYR A 8 -14.35 -6.24 1.47
C TYR A 8 -15.37 -5.84 0.42
N ALA A 9 -15.12 -4.76 -0.33
CA ALA A 9 -15.98 -4.39 -1.45
C ALA A 9 -16.09 -5.51 -2.49
N LYS A 10 -14.98 -6.19 -2.81
CA LYS A 10 -14.97 -7.38 -3.67
C LYS A 10 -15.82 -8.51 -3.08
N LEU A 11 -15.68 -8.80 -1.79
CA LEU A 11 -16.49 -9.83 -1.12
C LEU A 11 -17.99 -9.50 -1.13
N LEU A 12 -18.34 -8.22 -1.12
CA LEU A 12 -19.71 -7.71 -1.22
C LEU A 12 -20.25 -7.67 -2.67
N GLY A 13 -19.46 -8.11 -3.65
CA GLY A 13 -19.91 -8.26 -5.03
C GLY A 13 -19.41 -7.19 -6.01
N LEU A 14 -18.60 -6.22 -5.57
CA LEU A 14 -17.97 -5.29 -6.52
C LEU A 14 -17.03 -6.08 -7.46
N PRO A 15 -17.12 -5.90 -8.79
CA PRO A 15 -16.31 -6.66 -9.75
C PRO A 15 -14.86 -6.17 -9.81
N VAL A 16 -14.15 -6.30 -8.71
CA VAL A 16 -12.72 -5.96 -8.59
C VAL A 16 -11.88 -7.06 -9.20
N LYS A 17 -11.08 -6.72 -10.20
CA LYS A 17 -10.15 -7.64 -10.86
C LYS A 17 -8.88 -7.83 -10.04
N HIS A 18 -8.25 -6.74 -9.66
CA HIS A 18 -7.02 -6.69 -8.86
C HIS A 18 -7.07 -5.58 -7.82
N LEU A 19 -6.36 -5.80 -6.73
CA LEU A 19 -6.11 -4.83 -5.68
C LEU A 19 -4.61 -4.56 -5.62
N VAL A 20 -4.18 -3.30 -5.60
CA VAL A 20 -2.77 -2.94 -5.62
C VAL A 20 -2.40 -2.20 -4.34
N VAL A 21 -1.44 -2.74 -3.61
CA VAL A 21 -0.90 -2.16 -2.37
C VAL A 21 0.30 -1.29 -2.71
N ALA A 22 0.18 0.01 -2.49
CA ALA A 22 1.28 0.95 -2.59
C ALA A 22 1.88 1.22 -1.22
N SER A 23 3.20 1.23 -1.14
CA SER A 23 3.96 1.57 0.07
C SER A 23 4.88 2.76 -0.21
N ASP A 24 5.31 3.44 0.84
CA ASP A 24 6.44 4.35 0.82
C ASP A 24 7.77 3.59 1.04
N LYS A 25 8.82 4.28 1.47
CA LYS A 25 10.13 3.68 1.78
C LYS A 25 10.06 2.63 2.90
N ASN A 26 9.05 2.67 3.77
CA ASN A 26 8.75 1.61 4.73
C ASN A 26 7.97 0.48 4.04
N ASN A 27 8.60 -0.17 3.10
CA ASN A 27 7.99 -1.05 2.11
C ASN A 27 7.84 -2.51 2.58
N VAL A 28 7.57 -2.73 3.87
CA VAL A 28 7.39 -4.08 4.44
C VAL A 28 6.30 -4.90 3.75
N LEU A 29 5.21 -4.24 3.32
CA LEU A 29 4.13 -4.92 2.60
C LEU A 29 4.53 -5.29 1.17
N PHE A 30 5.35 -4.47 0.51
CA PHE A 30 5.92 -4.80 -0.79
C PHE A 30 6.77 -6.06 -0.71
N ASP A 31 7.70 -6.13 0.26
CA ASP A 31 8.55 -7.29 0.46
C ASP A 31 7.71 -8.54 0.80
N PHE A 32 6.72 -8.40 1.69
CA PHE A 32 5.83 -9.50 2.05
C PHE A 32 5.06 -10.06 0.85
N LEU A 33 4.41 -9.20 0.06
CA LEU A 33 3.63 -9.62 -1.11
C LEU A 33 4.51 -10.21 -2.22
N THR A 34 5.79 -9.81 -2.25
CA THR A 34 6.76 -10.33 -3.22
C THR A 34 7.38 -11.64 -2.77
N SER A 35 7.72 -11.80 -1.48
CA SER A 35 8.48 -12.95 -0.97
C SER A 35 7.64 -13.97 -0.18
N GLY A 36 6.52 -13.55 0.40
CA GLY A 36 5.76 -14.34 1.38
C GLY A 36 6.28 -14.20 2.81
N THR A 37 7.40 -13.49 3.00
CA THR A 37 8.02 -13.27 4.30
C THR A 37 7.70 -11.87 4.80
N TYR A 38 7.07 -11.78 5.96
CA TYR A 38 6.89 -10.53 6.68
C TYR A 38 7.99 -10.38 7.72
N ASN A 39 8.79 -9.31 7.62
CA ASN A 39 9.88 -9.05 8.54
C ASN A 39 9.85 -7.60 9.03
N ARG A 40 9.61 -7.41 10.34
CA ARG A 40 9.64 -6.09 10.99
C ARG A 40 11.01 -5.64 11.47
N GLN A 41 12.01 -6.51 11.44
CA GLN A 41 13.39 -6.22 11.84
C GLN A 41 14.12 -5.51 10.69
N ARG A 42 13.77 -4.24 10.49
CA ARG A 42 14.28 -3.41 9.40
C ARG A 42 14.37 -1.95 9.83
N PRO A 43 15.16 -1.11 9.15
CA PRO A 43 15.18 0.32 9.41
C PRO A 43 13.79 0.94 9.31
N PHE A 44 13.51 1.88 10.19
CA PHE A 44 12.31 2.72 10.14
C PHE A 44 12.68 4.09 9.58
N TYR A 45 11.91 4.57 8.61
CA TYR A 45 12.10 5.86 7.98
C TYR A 45 10.91 6.76 8.30
N GLN A 46 11.19 7.99 8.73
CA GLN A 46 10.19 9.05 8.76
C GLN A 46 10.11 9.67 7.37
N THR A 47 8.97 9.57 6.73
CA THR A 47 8.76 10.03 5.36
C THR A 47 7.77 11.18 5.28
N ILE A 48 7.59 11.72 4.07
CA ILE A 48 6.58 12.75 3.79
C ILE A 48 5.15 12.19 3.68
N SER A 49 5.00 10.87 3.78
CA SER A 49 3.69 10.16 3.85
C SER A 49 3.51 9.44 5.20
N PRO A 50 3.43 10.18 6.31
CA PRO A 50 3.60 9.63 7.67
C PRO A 50 2.57 8.56 8.06
N SER A 51 1.39 8.52 7.45
CA SER A 51 0.40 7.47 7.74
C SER A 51 0.79 6.11 7.15
N MET A 52 1.79 6.07 6.26
CA MET A 52 2.37 4.86 5.69
C MET A 52 3.67 4.45 6.38
N ASP A 53 4.18 5.25 7.33
CA ASP A 53 5.37 4.96 8.13
C ASP A 53 5.06 3.89 9.17
N ILE A 54 5.03 2.64 8.73
CA ILE A 54 4.70 1.49 9.57
C ILE A 54 5.72 0.36 9.39
N LEU A 55 6.00 -0.36 10.48
CA LEU A 55 6.70 -1.64 10.48
C LEU A 55 5.76 -2.82 10.75
N ILE A 56 4.62 -2.56 11.38
CA ILE A 56 3.59 -3.57 11.66
C ILE A 56 2.27 -3.09 11.05
N SER A 57 1.75 -3.88 10.12
CA SER A 57 0.45 -3.64 9.50
C SER A 57 -0.62 -4.47 10.19
N SER A 58 -1.36 -3.87 11.13
CA SER A 58 -2.43 -4.54 11.87
C SER A 58 -3.59 -5.02 10.98
N ASN A 59 -3.82 -4.37 9.85
CA ASN A 59 -4.85 -4.78 8.91
C ASN A 59 -4.46 -6.01 8.09
N LEU A 60 -3.17 -6.32 7.97
CA LEU A 60 -2.69 -7.48 7.23
C LEU A 60 -3.16 -8.79 7.88
N GLU A 61 -3.17 -8.88 9.22
CA GLU A 61 -3.69 -10.04 9.95
C GLU A 61 -5.11 -10.41 9.51
N ARG A 62 -5.99 -9.42 9.33
CA ARG A 62 -7.37 -9.64 8.87
C ARG A 62 -7.41 -10.17 7.44
N MET A 63 -6.55 -9.65 6.57
CA MET A 63 -6.44 -10.17 5.21
C MET A 63 -5.96 -11.63 5.22
N LEU A 64 -4.93 -11.95 6.00
CA LEU A 64 -4.40 -13.29 6.14
C LEU A 64 -5.46 -14.27 6.66
N TYR A 65 -6.29 -13.83 7.60
CA TYR A 65 -7.41 -14.62 8.09
C TYR A 65 -8.37 -15.05 6.97
N TYR A 66 -8.72 -14.12 6.07
CA TYR A 66 -9.57 -14.46 4.93
C TYR A 66 -8.82 -15.29 3.87
N MET A 67 -7.55 -15.02 3.64
CA MET A 67 -6.75 -15.77 2.66
C MET A 67 -6.45 -17.21 3.09
N SER A 68 -6.45 -17.47 4.41
CA SER A 68 -6.31 -18.81 5.01
C SER A 68 -7.63 -19.58 5.12
N ASP A 69 -8.71 -19.08 4.50
CA ASP A 69 -10.05 -19.64 4.68
C ASP A 69 -10.51 -19.67 6.15
N LYS A 70 -10.12 -18.62 6.90
CA LYS A 70 -10.44 -18.39 8.31
C LYS A 70 -9.77 -19.38 9.29
N ASP A 71 -8.58 -19.87 8.92
CA ASP A 71 -7.79 -20.72 9.80
C ASP A 71 -7.19 -19.91 10.96
N THR A 72 -7.89 -19.91 12.09
CA THR A 72 -7.46 -19.18 13.29
C THR A 72 -6.18 -19.73 13.91
N ARG A 73 -5.88 -21.02 13.72
CA ARG A 73 -4.65 -21.64 14.26
C ARG A 73 -3.44 -21.18 13.51
N LEU A 74 -3.52 -21.17 12.17
CA LEU A 74 -2.46 -20.64 11.32
C LEU A 74 -2.20 -19.16 11.65
N ILE A 75 -3.26 -18.34 11.73
CA ILE A 75 -3.09 -16.91 12.02
C ILE A 75 -2.47 -16.69 13.40
N ALA A 76 -2.92 -17.41 14.42
CA ALA A 76 -2.32 -17.33 15.77
C ALA A 76 -0.82 -17.70 15.75
N MET A 77 -0.43 -18.73 14.99
CA MET A 77 0.96 -19.12 14.82
C MET A 77 1.78 -18.01 14.16
N LEU A 78 1.32 -17.45 13.03
CA LEU A 78 2.02 -16.38 12.31
C LEU A 78 2.18 -15.13 13.20
N MET A 79 1.16 -14.74 13.95
CA MET A 79 1.23 -13.59 14.85
C MET A 79 2.14 -13.85 16.06
N ASN A 80 2.19 -15.08 16.56
CA ASN A 80 3.14 -15.47 17.59
C ASN A 80 4.59 -15.39 17.08
N ASP A 81 4.86 -15.87 15.86
CA ASP A 81 6.18 -15.78 15.24
C ASP A 81 6.60 -14.32 15.03
N LEU A 82 5.68 -13.46 14.60
CA LEU A 82 5.92 -12.02 14.49
C LEU A 82 6.30 -11.41 15.85
N ASN A 83 5.64 -11.83 16.93
CA ASN A 83 5.92 -11.32 18.27
C ASN A 83 7.25 -11.83 18.83
N GLN A 84 7.54 -13.11 18.65
CA GLN A 84 8.75 -13.75 19.21
C GLN A 84 9.99 -13.47 18.36
N TRP A 85 9.88 -13.59 17.05
CA TRP A 85 11.03 -13.57 16.13
C TRP A 85 11.09 -12.30 15.27
N GLY A 86 10.04 -11.47 15.29
CA GLY A 86 9.93 -10.27 14.46
C GLY A 86 9.64 -10.53 12.98
N ALA A 87 9.40 -11.79 12.62
CA ALA A 87 9.12 -12.20 11.24
C ALA A 87 8.23 -13.45 11.19
N TYR A 88 7.55 -13.64 10.07
CA TYR A 88 6.87 -14.90 9.72
C TYR A 88 6.89 -15.12 8.21
N GLU A 89 6.66 -16.34 7.79
CA GLU A 89 6.49 -16.74 6.41
C GLU A 89 5.14 -17.44 6.23
N VAL A 90 4.40 -17.05 5.18
CA VAL A 90 3.13 -17.71 4.87
C VAL A 90 3.35 -18.94 4.00
N PRO A 91 2.50 -20.00 4.12
CA PRO A 91 2.59 -21.17 3.25
C PRO A 91 2.46 -20.80 1.77
N GLU A 92 3.22 -21.45 0.90
CA GLU A 92 3.22 -21.18 -0.55
C GLU A 92 1.83 -21.20 -1.20
N PRO A 93 0.90 -22.12 -0.87
CA PRO A 93 -0.45 -22.08 -1.43
C PRO A 93 -1.21 -20.81 -1.07
N MET A 94 -1.00 -20.28 0.15
CA MET A 94 -1.59 -19.02 0.59
C MET A 94 -0.96 -17.83 -0.13
N LEU A 95 0.36 -17.83 -0.31
CA LEU A 95 1.06 -16.80 -1.07
C LEU A 95 0.57 -16.74 -2.52
N ALA A 96 0.42 -17.89 -3.18
CA ALA A 96 -0.13 -17.97 -4.52
C ALA A 96 -1.55 -17.38 -4.61
N LYS A 97 -2.41 -17.68 -3.63
CA LYS A 97 -3.76 -17.10 -3.51
C LYS A 97 -3.72 -15.57 -3.33
N ILE A 98 -2.84 -15.08 -2.48
CA ILE A 98 -2.63 -13.64 -2.28
C ILE A 98 -2.19 -12.97 -3.58
N ARG A 99 -1.17 -13.48 -4.24
CA ARG A 99 -0.62 -12.93 -5.49
C ARG A 99 -1.60 -12.96 -6.66
N SER A 100 -2.55 -13.88 -6.67
CA SER A 100 -3.59 -13.92 -7.70
C SER A 100 -4.53 -12.71 -7.66
N LEU A 101 -4.65 -12.05 -6.52
CA LEU A 101 -5.54 -10.90 -6.31
C LEU A 101 -4.80 -9.59 -6.07
N PHE A 102 -3.68 -9.65 -5.34
CA PHE A 102 -2.96 -8.46 -4.88
C PHE A 102 -1.69 -8.22 -5.70
N GLY A 103 -1.59 -7.04 -6.29
CA GLY A 103 -0.34 -6.47 -6.78
C GLY A 103 0.29 -5.54 -5.74
N THR A 104 1.54 -5.16 -5.95
CA THR A 104 2.24 -4.28 -5.02
C THR A 104 3.29 -3.43 -5.74
N GLY A 105 3.65 -2.32 -5.11
CA GLY A 105 4.74 -1.44 -5.49
C GLY A 105 5.06 -0.48 -4.36
N TRP A 106 6.08 0.32 -4.54
CA TRP A 106 6.44 1.36 -3.57
C TRP A 106 7.05 2.57 -4.27
N ALA A 107 7.03 3.71 -3.60
CA ALA A 107 7.61 4.96 -4.09
C ALA A 107 8.53 5.57 -3.01
N ASP A 108 9.65 6.13 -3.44
CA ASP A 108 10.48 6.97 -2.60
C ASP A 108 9.94 8.41 -2.53
N GLU A 109 10.58 9.27 -1.72
CA GLU A 109 10.11 10.64 -1.51
C GLU A 109 10.24 11.52 -2.76
N ASP A 110 11.26 11.30 -3.59
CA ASP A 110 11.45 12.06 -4.84
C ASP A 110 10.36 11.70 -5.84
N GLN A 111 10.05 10.41 -5.97
CA GLN A 111 8.94 9.91 -6.79
C GLN A 111 7.59 10.42 -6.30
N VAL A 112 7.38 10.50 -4.98
CA VAL A 112 6.15 11.06 -4.39
C VAL A 112 5.99 12.54 -4.76
N ARG A 113 7.07 13.34 -4.62
CA ARG A 113 7.04 14.78 -5.00
C ARG A 113 6.79 14.96 -6.49
N GLU A 114 7.45 14.15 -7.33
CA GLU A 114 7.24 14.15 -8.77
C GLU A 114 5.77 13.86 -9.12
N MET A 115 5.14 12.91 -8.46
CA MET A 115 3.74 12.53 -8.71
C MET A 115 2.74 13.62 -8.30
N ILE A 116 3.02 14.37 -7.23
CA ILE A 116 2.20 15.55 -6.86
C ILE A 116 2.25 16.58 -7.99
N ALA A 117 3.43 16.92 -8.48
CA ALA A 117 3.60 17.85 -9.58
C ALA A 117 2.99 17.33 -10.88
N ASP A 118 3.20 16.07 -11.22
CA ASP A 118 2.66 15.43 -12.43
C ASP A 118 1.13 15.44 -12.46
N CYS A 119 0.51 15.10 -11.34
CA CYS A 119 -0.95 15.11 -11.22
C CYS A 119 -1.52 16.53 -11.41
N TRP A 120 -0.90 17.53 -10.80
CA TRP A 120 -1.27 18.91 -11.01
C TRP A 120 -1.13 19.34 -12.47
N ASN A 121 0.02 19.07 -13.07
CA ASN A 121 0.31 19.50 -14.44
C ASN A 121 -0.61 18.84 -15.48
N LYS A 122 -0.97 17.57 -15.28
CA LYS A 122 -1.79 16.81 -16.23
C LYS A 122 -3.29 16.93 -15.99
N ASN A 123 -3.69 17.00 -14.73
CA ASN A 123 -5.10 16.88 -14.35
C ASN A 123 -5.65 18.13 -13.64
N HIS A 124 -4.79 19.11 -13.31
CA HIS A 124 -5.13 20.27 -12.48
C HIS A 124 -5.76 19.86 -11.14
N TYR A 125 -5.29 18.76 -10.59
CA TYR A 125 -5.76 18.19 -9.33
C TYR A 125 -4.59 17.99 -8.37
N VAL A 126 -4.70 18.54 -7.16
CA VAL A 126 -3.67 18.42 -6.12
C VAL A 126 -3.95 17.19 -5.27
N ILE A 127 -3.00 16.27 -5.23
CA ILE A 127 -3.04 15.08 -4.39
C ILE A 127 -2.11 15.21 -3.20
N ASP A 128 -2.42 14.50 -2.11
CA ASP A 128 -1.57 14.40 -0.94
C ASP A 128 -0.43 13.37 -1.14
N PRO A 129 0.61 13.37 -0.29
CA PRO A 129 1.75 12.46 -0.45
C PRO A 129 1.40 10.97 -0.41
N HIS A 130 0.39 10.57 0.37
CA HIS A 130 -0.02 9.16 0.45
C HIS A 130 -0.70 8.72 -0.85
N THR A 131 -1.60 9.55 -1.37
CA THR A 131 -2.22 9.34 -2.69
C THR A 131 -1.17 9.32 -3.79
N ALA A 132 -0.13 10.15 -3.69
CA ALA A 132 0.95 10.19 -4.67
C ALA A 132 1.77 8.88 -4.71
N CYS A 133 1.97 8.19 -3.58
CA CYS A 133 2.54 6.83 -3.58
C CYS A 133 1.68 5.88 -4.44
N GLY A 134 0.38 5.89 -4.23
CA GLY A 134 -0.55 5.07 -5.01
C GLY A 134 -0.59 5.46 -6.49
N TYR A 135 -0.51 6.77 -6.79
CA TYR A 135 -0.48 7.28 -8.15
C TYR A 135 0.77 6.81 -8.92
N TYR A 136 1.94 6.87 -8.27
CA TYR A 136 3.19 6.35 -8.83
C TYR A 136 3.08 4.87 -9.15
N VAL A 137 2.68 4.05 -8.17
CA VAL A 137 2.55 2.60 -8.35
C VAL A 137 1.53 2.26 -9.43
N MET A 138 0.41 2.99 -9.48
CA MET A 138 -0.61 2.81 -10.51
C MET A 138 -0.06 3.07 -11.93
N GLN A 139 0.86 4.02 -12.08
CA GLN A 139 1.48 4.31 -13.40
C GLN A 139 2.45 3.20 -13.82
N GLN A 140 3.07 2.49 -12.87
CA GLN A 140 3.99 1.37 -13.16
C GLN A 140 3.24 0.07 -13.53
N MET A 141 1.95 -0.04 -13.20
CA MET A 141 1.16 -1.23 -13.50
C MET A 141 0.75 -1.29 -14.98
N PRO A 142 0.72 -2.49 -15.59
CA PRO A 142 0.23 -2.68 -16.95
C PRO A 142 -1.17 -2.08 -17.12
N ARG A 143 -1.38 -1.36 -18.23
CA ARG A 143 -2.66 -0.75 -18.53
C ARG A 143 -3.52 -1.67 -19.40
N ASP A 144 -4.70 -2.01 -18.90
CA ASP A 144 -5.77 -2.58 -19.68
C ASP A 144 -6.81 -1.48 -19.97
N PRO A 145 -6.99 -1.05 -21.24
CA PRO A 145 -7.91 0.04 -21.58
C PRO A 145 -9.38 -0.25 -21.23
N LEU A 146 -9.73 -1.53 -21.11
CA LEU A 146 -11.10 -1.96 -20.81
C LEU A 146 -11.36 -2.12 -19.30
N THR A 147 -10.33 -2.01 -18.47
CA THR A 147 -10.45 -2.12 -17.02
C THR A 147 -10.21 -0.76 -16.37
N PRO A 148 -11.25 -0.14 -15.79
CA PRO A 148 -11.09 1.09 -15.03
C PRO A 148 -10.13 0.95 -13.87
N ARG A 149 -9.32 1.97 -13.62
CA ARG A 149 -8.45 2.06 -12.46
C ARG A 149 -9.02 3.05 -11.46
N VAL A 150 -9.06 2.66 -10.21
CA VAL A 150 -9.52 3.51 -9.10
C VAL A 150 -8.34 3.72 -8.15
N LEU A 151 -7.94 4.95 -7.96
CA LEU A 151 -6.95 5.35 -6.96
C LEU A 151 -7.70 5.85 -5.72
N LEU A 152 -7.45 5.21 -4.57
CA LEU A 152 -8.02 5.67 -3.31
C LEU A 152 -7.23 6.87 -2.81
N SER A 153 -7.94 7.97 -2.54
CA SER A 153 -7.40 9.23 -2.03
C SER A 153 -8.06 9.53 -0.68
N THR A 154 -7.47 9.03 0.40
CA THR A 154 -8.07 9.05 1.74
C THR A 154 -7.55 10.17 2.64
N ALA A 155 -6.54 10.91 2.20
CA ALA A 155 -6.01 12.08 2.90
C ALA A 155 -6.18 13.35 2.07
N SER A 156 -6.16 14.49 2.76
CA SER A 156 -6.28 15.81 2.13
C SER A 156 -4.89 16.45 1.94
N PRO A 157 -4.59 17.05 0.79
CA PRO A 157 -3.34 17.77 0.57
C PRO A 157 -3.16 18.95 1.55
N TYR A 158 -4.25 19.53 2.04
CA TYR A 158 -4.19 20.60 3.05
C TYR A 158 -3.62 20.20 4.40
N LYS A 159 -3.51 18.90 4.68
CA LYS A 159 -2.81 18.39 5.88
C LYS A 159 -1.30 18.37 5.72
N PHE A 160 -0.79 18.52 4.50
CA PHE A 160 0.63 18.43 4.15
C PHE A 160 1.08 19.62 3.30
N PRO A 161 0.76 20.87 3.72
CA PRO A 161 0.91 22.04 2.85
C PRO A 161 2.36 22.29 2.44
N ARG A 162 3.30 22.07 3.36
CA ARG A 162 4.73 22.25 3.06
C ARG A 162 5.18 21.35 1.91
N VAL A 163 4.98 20.05 2.04
CA VAL A 163 5.39 19.06 1.02
C VAL A 163 4.70 19.34 -0.31
N VAL A 164 3.42 19.65 -0.27
CA VAL A 164 2.62 19.94 -1.48
C VAL A 164 3.15 21.19 -2.17
N ASN A 165 3.34 22.29 -1.43
CA ASN A 165 3.86 23.54 -1.99
C ASN A 165 5.27 23.36 -2.58
N GLU A 166 6.18 22.70 -1.85
CA GLU A 166 7.52 22.37 -2.34
C GLU A 166 7.46 21.58 -3.64
N SER A 167 6.57 20.58 -3.72
CA SER A 167 6.40 19.74 -4.92
C SER A 167 5.85 20.50 -6.12
N LEU A 168 5.04 21.53 -5.87
CA LEU A 168 4.47 22.40 -6.91
C LEU A 168 5.37 23.59 -7.26
N GLY A 169 6.55 23.73 -6.64
CA GLY A 169 7.44 24.87 -6.85
C GLY A 169 6.89 26.18 -6.27
N LEU A 170 5.99 26.10 -5.30
CA LEU A 170 5.41 27.23 -4.59
C LEU A 170 6.21 27.54 -3.33
N ASP A 171 6.14 28.79 -2.87
CA ASP A 171 6.75 29.17 -1.60
C ASP A 171 6.10 28.40 -0.45
N ALA A 172 6.92 27.75 0.38
CA ALA A 172 6.49 26.95 1.52
C ALA A 172 6.59 27.73 2.87
N SER A 173 6.91 29.05 2.80
CA SER A 173 7.04 29.92 3.98
C SER A 173 5.68 30.24 4.63
#